data_41cdcf203f0bbe9ccf527f7e4163a57d
#
_entry.id   41cdcf203f0bbe9ccf527f7e4163a57d
#
_cell.length_a   1.000
_cell.length_b   1.000
_cell.length_c   1.000
_cell.angle_alpha   90.00
_cell.angle_beta   90.00
_cell.angle_gamma   90.00
#
_symmetry.space_group_name_H-M   'P 1'
#
loop_
_entity.id
_entity.type
_entity.pdbx_description
1 polymer ?
#
loop_
_entity_poly.entity_id
_entity_poly.type
_entity_poly.pdbx_seq_one_letter_code
_entity_poly.pdbx_strand_id
1 'polypeptide(L)'
;TINNSFFKIRMNRWGTLALKARVAIFKEDWPTAVAASTEVINSGKYSLFTYGSMVQDFRTPNNNESIFEVTNNTNDNPGTDSYAYLSSQAGYGELLGTNTAMNSRSTGTTLTTFRSLYESYTPTDVRRQFVALGDRNSLGGERNVPLCLKYTNIVTYLENIKVMRIAEMYLARGEARARLAVQNNDASSLTASLTDINLIRKSRDTASSTRPFAASLLATPPTGSIRATALLDSIIVERRKEFALEGQRIFDLNRTKTSYVKINSAGNAASRLIQYTATTSTYYYRTILPIPVTQVQNNPKMVQNEGF
;
A
#
# COMPACT_ATOMS: atom_id res chain seq x y z
N THR A 1 -12.70 -28.14 17.81
CA THR A 1 -12.50 -26.67 17.78
C THR A 1 -11.11 -26.40 17.24
N ILE A 2 -11.02 -25.91 16.01
CA ILE A 2 -9.75 -25.47 15.42
C ILE A 2 -9.27 -24.31 16.28
N ASN A 3 -8.07 -24.43 16.84
CA ASN A 3 -7.48 -23.40 17.67
C ASN A 3 -7.40 -22.09 16.86
N ASN A 4 -8.01 -21.02 17.34
CA ASN A 4 -8.09 -19.72 16.68
C ASN A 4 -6.70 -19.15 16.31
N SER A 5 -5.62 -19.55 16.99
CA SER A 5 -4.26 -19.12 16.68
C SER A 5 -3.76 -19.56 15.30
N PHE A 6 -4.28 -20.66 14.73
CA PHE A 6 -3.92 -21.15 13.41
C PHE A 6 -4.79 -20.62 12.29
N PHE A 7 -5.86 -19.90 12.61
CA PHE A 7 -6.85 -19.49 11.62
C PHE A 7 -6.28 -18.53 10.58
N LYS A 8 -5.34 -17.67 10.95
CA LYS A 8 -4.80 -16.60 10.09
C LYS A 8 -3.44 -16.95 9.45
N ILE A 9 -2.74 -17.97 9.95
CA ILE A 9 -1.46 -18.41 9.39
C ILE A 9 -1.60 -19.54 8.36
N ARG A 10 -2.83 -19.93 8.06
CA ARG A 10 -3.16 -20.88 7.01
C ARG A 10 -4.22 -20.29 6.09
N MET A 11 -4.07 -20.56 4.79
CA MET A 11 -5.07 -20.13 3.84
C MET A 11 -6.40 -20.81 4.13
N ASN A 12 -7.42 -20.01 4.35
CA ASN A 12 -8.77 -20.42 4.60
C ASN A 12 -9.72 -19.78 3.55
N ARG A 13 -11.04 -20.05 3.64
CA ARG A 13 -12.03 -19.46 2.73
C ARG A 13 -11.87 -17.94 2.60
N TRP A 14 -11.67 -17.23 3.71
CA TRP A 14 -11.61 -15.78 3.71
C TRP A 14 -10.29 -15.26 3.12
N GLY A 15 -9.19 -15.95 3.39
CA GLY A 15 -7.90 -15.69 2.75
C GLY A 15 -7.97 -15.92 1.24
N THR A 16 -8.64 -16.98 0.80
CA THR A 16 -8.84 -17.26 -0.63
C THR A 16 -9.70 -16.21 -1.30
N LEU A 17 -10.77 -15.73 -0.64
CA LEU A 17 -11.61 -14.65 -1.17
C LEU A 17 -10.87 -13.32 -1.20
N ALA A 18 -10.06 -13.03 -0.18
CA ALA A 18 -9.24 -11.83 -0.16
C ALA A 18 -8.20 -11.84 -1.29
N LEU A 19 -7.57 -13.00 -1.52
CA LEU A 19 -6.65 -13.17 -2.67
C LEU A 19 -7.40 -13.04 -3.99
N LYS A 20 -8.60 -13.61 -4.11
CA LYS A 20 -9.45 -13.44 -5.30
C LYS A 20 -9.76 -11.97 -5.56
N ALA A 21 -10.11 -11.20 -4.53
CA ALA A 21 -10.35 -9.76 -4.66
C ALA A 21 -9.11 -9.01 -5.14
N ARG A 22 -7.93 -9.32 -4.57
CA ARG A 22 -6.64 -8.74 -4.99
C ARG A 22 -6.33 -9.05 -6.46
N VAL A 23 -6.46 -10.30 -6.87
CA VAL A 23 -6.26 -10.71 -8.27
C VAL A 23 -7.25 -10.02 -9.20
N ALA A 24 -8.52 -9.91 -8.80
CA ALA A 24 -9.55 -9.23 -9.59
C ALA A 24 -9.22 -7.75 -9.83
N ILE A 25 -8.70 -7.03 -8.82
CA ILE A 25 -8.21 -5.65 -8.98
C ILE A 25 -7.09 -5.57 -10.04
N PHE A 26 -6.16 -6.52 -10.04
CA PHE A 26 -5.07 -6.56 -11.02
C PHE A 26 -5.56 -6.89 -12.44
N LYS A 27 -6.59 -7.72 -12.54
CA LYS A 27 -7.24 -8.08 -13.81
C LYS A 27 -8.26 -7.05 -14.30
N GLU A 28 -8.51 -6.00 -13.52
CA GLU A 28 -9.57 -5.02 -13.77
C GLU A 28 -10.98 -5.66 -13.84
N ASP A 29 -11.14 -6.81 -13.20
CA ASP A 29 -12.43 -7.47 -13.01
C ASP A 29 -13.16 -6.87 -11.80
N TRP A 30 -13.72 -5.67 -12.01
CA TRP A 30 -14.32 -4.89 -10.94
C TRP A 30 -15.53 -5.57 -10.28
N PRO A 31 -16.43 -6.23 -11.02
CA PRO A 31 -17.54 -6.96 -10.41
C PRO A 31 -17.08 -8.05 -9.45
N THR A 32 -16.09 -8.86 -9.85
CA THR A 32 -15.50 -9.91 -9.00
C THR A 32 -14.79 -9.31 -7.79
N ALA A 33 -14.09 -8.19 -7.95
CA ALA A 33 -13.43 -7.49 -6.84
C ALA A 33 -14.45 -7.01 -5.79
N VAL A 34 -15.57 -6.41 -6.22
CA VAL A 34 -16.67 -5.99 -5.33
C VAL A 34 -17.27 -7.17 -4.61
N ALA A 35 -17.61 -8.24 -5.33
CA ALA A 35 -18.27 -9.42 -4.75
C ALA A 35 -17.39 -10.11 -3.70
N ALA A 36 -16.13 -10.42 -4.05
CA ALA A 36 -15.22 -11.12 -3.16
C ALA A 36 -14.86 -10.27 -1.91
N SER A 37 -14.59 -8.99 -2.09
CA SER A 37 -14.31 -8.09 -0.95
C SER A 37 -15.54 -7.96 -0.04
N THR A 38 -16.74 -7.87 -0.61
CA THR A 38 -17.99 -7.75 0.16
C THR A 38 -18.24 -9.01 0.99
N GLU A 39 -17.98 -10.18 0.44
CA GLU A 39 -18.15 -11.45 1.18
C GLU A 39 -17.20 -11.52 2.38
N VAL A 40 -15.93 -11.11 2.23
CA VAL A 40 -14.98 -11.05 3.35
C VAL A 40 -15.43 -10.05 4.40
N ILE A 41 -15.83 -8.85 4.01
CA ILE A 41 -16.26 -7.79 4.93
C ILE A 41 -17.51 -8.24 5.69
N ASN A 42 -18.51 -8.79 5.01
CA ASN A 42 -19.78 -9.22 5.61
C ASN A 42 -19.64 -10.46 6.49
N SER A 43 -18.50 -11.15 6.43
CA SER A 43 -18.26 -12.29 7.32
C SER A 43 -18.27 -11.91 8.81
N GLY A 44 -18.02 -10.64 9.12
CA GLY A 44 -17.92 -10.14 10.49
C GLY A 44 -16.72 -10.70 11.30
N LYS A 45 -15.82 -11.44 10.64
CA LYS A 45 -14.69 -12.11 11.31
C LYS A 45 -13.47 -11.20 11.49
N TYR A 46 -13.45 -10.09 10.79
CA TYR A 46 -12.36 -9.12 10.78
C TYR A 46 -12.92 -7.72 10.99
N SER A 47 -12.18 -6.89 11.70
CA SER A 47 -12.57 -5.50 11.97
C SER A 47 -11.37 -4.58 11.81
N LEU A 48 -11.64 -3.34 11.39
CA LEU A 48 -10.61 -2.31 11.33
C LEU A 48 -10.10 -1.99 12.73
N PHE A 49 -8.81 -1.72 12.86
CA PHE A 49 -8.26 -1.14 14.08
C PHE A 49 -8.95 0.19 14.39
N THR A 50 -9.06 0.49 15.66
CA THR A 50 -9.44 1.82 16.10
C THR A 50 -8.25 2.78 15.97
N TYR A 51 -8.53 4.06 15.93
CA TYR A 51 -7.47 5.08 15.93
C TYR A 51 -6.47 4.90 17.08
N GLY A 52 -6.98 4.67 18.29
CA GLY A 52 -6.14 4.56 19.50
C GLY A 52 -5.33 3.28 19.62
N SER A 53 -5.74 2.21 18.95
CA SER A 53 -5.10 0.89 19.07
C SER A 53 -4.22 0.50 17.87
N MET A 54 -4.32 1.21 16.75
CA MET A 54 -3.75 0.80 15.47
C MET A 54 -2.26 0.43 15.56
N VAL A 55 -1.45 1.26 16.21
CA VAL A 55 0.01 1.05 16.24
C VAL A 55 0.37 -0.20 17.02
N GLN A 56 -0.27 -0.41 18.16
CA GLN A 56 -0.05 -1.59 18.99
C GLN A 56 -0.65 -2.84 18.33
N ASP A 57 -1.87 -2.75 17.86
CA ASP A 57 -2.59 -3.90 17.29
C ASP A 57 -1.92 -4.37 15.99
N PHE A 58 -1.38 -3.44 15.17
CA PHE A 58 -0.67 -3.82 13.95
C PHE A 58 0.51 -4.77 14.26
N ARG A 59 1.23 -4.52 15.34
CA ARG A 59 2.40 -5.33 15.74
C ARG A 59 2.01 -6.65 16.40
N THR A 60 0.78 -6.76 16.85
CA THR A 60 0.27 -7.97 17.50
C THR A 60 0.01 -9.08 16.49
N PRO A 61 0.51 -10.30 16.68
CA PRO A 61 0.17 -11.44 15.83
C PRO A 61 -1.33 -11.76 15.88
N ASN A 62 -1.86 -12.26 14.77
CA ASN A 62 -3.26 -12.69 14.65
C ASN A 62 -4.29 -11.61 15.05
N ASN A 63 -3.97 -10.34 14.81
CA ASN A 63 -4.83 -9.21 15.15
C ASN A 63 -6.14 -9.18 14.36
N ASN A 64 -7.07 -8.30 14.76
CA ASN A 64 -8.42 -8.25 14.20
C ASN A 64 -8.48 -7.85 12.71
N GLU A 65 -7.50 -7.13 12.20
CA GLU A 65 -7.45 -6.79 10.77
C GLU A 65 -6.85 -7.89 9.91
N SER A 66 -6.01 -8.75 10.45
CA SER A 66 -5.30 -9.76 9.68
C SER A 66 -6.22 -10.84 9.15
N ILE A 67 -6.19 -11.05 7.86
CA ILE A 67 -6.87 -12.15 7.16
C ILE A 67 -5.89 -13.31 6.95
N PHE A 68 -4.66 -12.98 6.55
CA PHE A 68 -3.59 -13.96 6.38
C PHE A 68 -2.24 -13.35 6.79
N GLU A 69 -1.48 -14.11 7.58
CA GLU A 69 -0.14 -13.76 8.04
C GLU A 69 0.85 -14.88 7.74
N VAL A 70 2.08 -14.50 7.41
CA VAL A 70 3.23 -15.42 7.48
C VAL A 70 3.80 -15.30 8.88
N THR A 71 3.90 -16.43 9.56
CA THR A 71 4.40 -16.47 10.94
C THR A 71 5.90 -16.73 10.96
N ASN A 72 6.59 -16.01 11.83
CA ASN A 72 7.94 -16.30 12.23
C ASN A 72 7.90 -16.89 13.67
N ASN A 73 8.68 -17.92 13.91
CA ASN A 73 8.77 -18.58 15.22
C ASN A 73 10.22 -18.97 15.53
N THR A 74 10.46 -19.50 16.72
CA THR A 74 11.83 -19.84 17.17
C THR A 74 12.54 -20.88 16.30
N ASN A 75 11.78 -21.78 15.65
CA ASN A 75 12.33 -22.81 14.78
C ASN A 75 12.49 -22.35 13.34
N ASP A 76 11.78 -21.30 12.96
CA ASP A 76 11.79 -20.69 11.62
C ASP A 76 11.95 -19.16 11.82
N ASN A 77 13.18 -18.80 12.19
CA ASN A 77 13.53 -17.43 12.53
C ASN A 77 14.45 -16.85 11.44
N PRO A 78 14.02 -15.83 10.71
CA PRO A 78 14.82 -15.22 9.66
C PRO A 78 16.03 -14.41 10.18
N GLY A 79 16.11 -14.14 11.48
CA GLY A 79 17.21 -13.37 12.07
C GLY A 79 17.32 -11.97 11.46
N THR A 80 18.54 -11.60 11.05
CA THR A 80 18.82 -10.30 10.40
C THR A 80 18.25 -10.19 8.99
N ASP A 81 17.73 -11.26 8.39
CA ASP A 81 16.99 -11.22 7.13
C ASP A 81 15.49 -10.95 7.35
N SER A 82 15.08 -10.77 8.61
CA SER A 82 13.69 -10.42 8.94
C SER A 82 13.31 -9.07 8.36
N TYR A 83 12.05 -8.96 8.00
CA TYR A 83 11.53 -7.68 7.50
C TYR A 83 11.65 -6.56 8.54
N ALA A 84 11.47 -6.88 9.83
CA ALA A 84 11.64 -5.94 10.93
C ALA A 84 13.07 -5.40 10.99
N TYR A 85 14.10 -6.26 10.89
CA TYR A 85 15.50 -5.82 10.90
C TYR A 85 15.83 -5.00 9.65
N LEU A 86 15.53 -5.52 8.45
CA LEU A 86 15.85 -4.85 7.17
C LEU A 86 15.13 -3.50 7.02
N SER A 87 13.95 -3.34 7.63
CA SER A 87 13.22 -2.08 7.61
C SER A 87 13.57 -1.15 8.79
N SER A 88 14.37 -1.61 9.74
CA SER A 88 14.80 -0.83 10.90
C SER A 88 16.00 0.06 10.60
N GLN A 89 16.31 0.91 11.58
CA GLN A 89 17.51 1.75 11.54
C GLN A 89 18.82 0.92 11.53
N ALA A 90 18.81 -0.26 12.16
CA ALA A 90 19.96 -1.17 12.16
C ALA A 90 20.23 -1.81 10.79
N GLY A 91 19.18 -1.96 9.98
CA GLY A 91 19.26 -2.42 8.59
C GLY A 91 19.19 -1.23 7.60
N TYR A 92 18.25 -1.30 6.66
CA TYR A 92 18.10 -0.30 5.60
C TYR A 92 16.83 0.57 5.73
N GLY A 93 16.11 0.46 6.84
CA GLY A 93 14.79 1.05 6.99
C GLY A 93 14.74 2.56 6.96
N GLU A 94 15.83 3.22 7.31
CA GLU A 94 16.00 4.66 7.17
C GLU A 94 15.93 5.12 5.71
N LEU A 95 16.35 4.27 4.75
CA LEU A 95 16.26 4.55 3.32
C LEU A 95 14.82 4.44 2.81
N LEU A 96 14.00 3.61 3.43
CA LEU A 96 12.61 3.41 3.05
C LEU A 96 11.72 4.61 3.41
N GLY A 97 12.00 5.29 4.52
CA GLY A 97 11.27 6.48 4.95
C GLY A 97 11.56 7.71 4.07
N THR A 98 12.82 7.93 3.71
CA THR A 98 13.29 9.10 2.96
C THR A 98 13.02 8.98 1.46
N ASN A 99 13.16 7.78 0.89
CA ASN A 99 13.20 7.59 -0.56
C ASN A 99 11.85 7.31 -1.22
N THR A 100 10.76 7.27 -0.46
CA THR A 100 9.42 7.12 -1.01
C THR A 100 8.76 8.46 -1.32
N ALA A 101 9.51 9.42 -1.86
CA ALA A 101 8.87 10.57 -2.45
C ALA A 101 7.99 10.12 -3.60
N MET A 102 6.75 10.54 -3.57
CA MET A 102 5.82 10.34 -4.66
C MET A 102 5.48 11.68 -5.27
N ASN A 103 5.50 11.69 -6.56
CA ASN A 103 4.81 12.68 -7.30
C ASN A 103 3.30 12.52 -7.05
N SER A 104 2.67 13.51 -6.47
CA SER A 104 1.24 13.64 -6.56
C SER A 104 0.92 14.17 -7.95
N ARG A 105 0.58 13.27 -8.88
CA ARG A 105 0.03 13.58 -10.20
C ARG A 105 0.64 14.80 -10.87
N SER A 106 1.49 14.56 -11.87
CA SER A 106 1.84 15.58 -12.84
C SER A 106 0.63 15.83 -13.74
N THR A 107 0.03 16.98 -13.65
CA THR A 107 -0.89 17.50 -14.66
C THR A 107 -0.16 18.27 -15.76
N GLY A 108 1.16 18.11 -15.86
CA GLY A 108 2.00 18.80 -16.82
C GLY A 108 3.44 18.27 -16.81
N THR A 109 4.22 18.74 -17.75
CA THR A 109 5.62 18.39 -17.93
C THR A 109 6.56 18.86 -16.81
N THR A 110 6.07 19.59 -15.83
CA THR A 110 6.86 20.15 -14.72
C THR A 110 6.49 19.49 -13.40
N LEU A 111 7.43 18.81 -12.80
CA LEU A 111 7.32 18.16 -11.49
C LEU A 111 7.43 19.23 -10.40
N THR A 112 6.31 19.79 -9.96
CA THR A 112 6.32 20.94 -9.05
C THR A 112 6.14 20.59 -7.57
N THR A 113 5.73 19.37 -7.21
CA THR A 113 5.54 19.03 -5.79
C THR A 113 5.77 17.55 -5.51
N PHE A 114 6.88 17.24 -4.89
CA PHE A 114 7.14 15.90 -4.32
C PHE A 114 6.70 15.90 -2.86
N ARG A 115 5.86 14.94 -2.48
CA ARG A 115 5.60 14.69 -1.07
C ARG A 115 6.20 13.34 -0.69
N SER A 116 7.06 13.36 0.33
CA SER A 116 7.52 12.13 0.96
C SER A 116 6.33 11.36 1.55
N LEU A 117 6.52 10.09 1.85
CA LEU A 117 5.51 9.32 2.56
C LEU A 117 5.15 10.00 3.89
N TYR A 118 6.16 10.45 4.63
CA TYR A 118 5.97 11.14 5.91
C TYR A 118 5.09 12.38 5.77
N GLU A 119 5.37 13.24 4.77
CA GLU A 119 4.59 14.46 4.51
C GLU A 119 3.16 14.18 3.99
N SER A 120 2.90 12.97 3.52
CA SER A 120 1.56 12.58 3.08
C SER A 120 0.58 12.35 4.22
N TYR A 121 1.08 12.10 5.43
CA TYR A 121 0.27 11.96 6.64
C TYR A 121 0.01 13.33 7.26
N THR A 122 -1.24 13.59 7.63
CA THR A 122 -1.57 14.74 8.47
C THR A 122 -0.97 14.57 9.87
N PRO A 123 -0.80 15.64 10.66
CA PRO A 123 -0.34 15.52 12.05
C PRO A 123 -1.24 14.64 12.92
N THR A 124 -2.52 14.52 12.56
CA THR A 124 -3.53 13.73 13.27
C THR A 124 -3.72 12.32 12.74
N ASP A 125 -2.98 11.93 11.69
CA ASP A 125 -3.02 10.58 11.14
C ASP A 125 -2.12 9.64 11.99
N VAL A 126 -2.73 8.66 12.65
CA VAL A 126 -2.02 7.74 13.54
C VAL A 126 -0.92 6.94 12.82
N ARG A 127 -1.07 6.70 11.52
CA ARG A 127 -0.07 5.98 10.70
C ARG A 127 1.24 6.75 10.55
N ARG A 128 1.23 8.06 10.83
CA ARG A 128 2.46 8.86 10.89
C ARG A 128 3.46 8.30 11.92
N GLN A 129 2.97 7.61 12.97
CA GLN A 129 3.81 6.97 13.96
C GLN A 129 4.61 5.76 13.42
N PHE A 130 4.20 5.20 12.27
CA PHE A 130 4.96 4.17 11.57
C PHE A 130 6.15 4.73 10.76
N VAL A 131 6.19 6.04 10.57
CA VAL A 131 7.25 6.74 9.81
C VAL A 131 7.62 7.99 10.61
N ALA A 132 8.18 7.81 11.80
CA ALA A 132 8.57 8.92 12.66
C ALA A 132 9.88 9.54 12.20
N LEU A 133 10.09 10.83 12.52
CA LEU A 133 11.37 11.48 12.35
C LEU A 133 12.30 11.09 13.50
N GLY A 134 13.55 10.80 13.16
CA GLY A 134 14.59 10.45 14.11
C GLY A 134 15.98 10.68 13.54
N ASP A 135 17.00 10.45 14.35
CA ASP A 135 18.38 10.64 13.96
C ASP A 135 18.96 9.33 13.39
N ARG A 136 19.68 9.46 12.31
CA ARG A 136 20.38 8.38 11.62
C ARG A 136 21.74 8.16 12.27
N ASN A 137 21.82 7.21 13.20
CA ASN A 137 23.04 6.96 13.96
C ASN A 137 24.06 6.06 13.24
N SER A 138 23.60 5.21 12.30
CA SER A 138 24.42 4.13 11.74
C SER A 138 25.14 4.47 10.43
N LEU A 139 24.70 5.45 9.66
CA LEU A 139 25.20 5.72 8.31
C LEU A 139 25.48 7.21 8.03
N GLY A 140 26.16 7.91 8.93
CA GLY A 140 26.66 9.25 8.63
C GLY A 140 25.99 10.41 9.37
N GLY A 141 25.21 10.14 10.41
CA GLY A 141 24.78 11.17 11.36
C GLY A 141 23.75 12.17 10.83
N GLU A 142 23.01 11.83 9.78
CA GLU A 142 21.90 12.67 9.34
C GLU A 142 20.82 12.73 10.43
N ARG A 143 20.34 13.93 10.72
CA ARG A 143 19.34 14.17 11.74
C ARG A 143 17.98 14.40 11.13
N ASN A 144 16.96 14.07 11.90
CA ASN A 144 15.58 14.39 11.57
C ASN A 144 15.10 13.76 10.24
N VAL A 145 15.50 12.52 9.98
CA VAL A 145 15.08 11.74 8.81
C VAL A 145 13.89 10.84 9.13
N PRO A 146 13.01 10.53 8.16
CA PRO A 146 11.93 9.57 8.36
C PRO A 146 12.47 8.15 8.57
N LEU A 147 12.18 7.58 9.73
CA LEU A 147 12.53 6.21 10.10
C LEU A 147 11.32 5.29 9.96
N CYS A 148 11.56 4.05 9.55
CA CYS A 148 10.53 3.02 9.58
C CYS A 148 10.35 2.47 10.99
N LEU A 149 9.17 2.68 11.55
CA LEU A 149 8.78 2.17 12.88
C LEU A 149 7.55 1.24 12.80
N LYS A 150 7.22 0.75 11.62
CA LYS A 150 6.05 -0.13 11.43
C LYS A 150 6.32 -1.53 11.99
N TYR A 151 7.51 -2.04 11.71
CA TYR A 151 8.02 -3.31 12.22
C TYR A 151 9.16 -3.03 13.18
N THR A 152 9.05 -3.49 14.42
CA THR A 152 9.97 -3.06 15.48
C THR A 152 10.64 -4.20 16.24
N ASN A 153 10.28 -5.43 15.97
CA ASN A 153 10.89 -6.56 16.68
C ASN A 153 12.24 -6.97 16.07
N ILE A 154 13.26 -6.18 16.36
CA ILE A 154 14.64 -6.42 15.92
C ILE A 154 15.48 -7.20 16.93
N VAL A 155 14.87 -7.65 18.04
CA VAL A 155 15.55 -8.42 19.09
C VAL A 155 15.33 -9.91 18.89
N THR A 156 14.08 -10.32 18.75
CA THR A 156 13.74 -11.75 18.58
C THR A 156 13.43 -12.10 17.13
N TYR A 157 13.15 -11.11 16.27
CA TYR A 157 12.78 -11.26 14.86
C TYR A 157 11.49 -12.08 14.62
N LEU A 158 10.67 -12.24 15.62
CA LEU A 158 9.47 -13.10 15.60
C LEU A 158 8.17 -12.37 15.21
N GLU A 159 8.29 -11.22 14.54
CA GLU A 159 7.13 -10.45 14.11
C GLU A 159 6.49 -11.07 12.87
N ASN A 160 5.20 -11.40 12.94
CA ASN A 160 4.45 -11.93 11.80
C ASN A 160 4.30 -10.89 10.69
N ILE A 161 4.43 -11.33 9.44
CA ILE A 161 4.20 -10.49 8.26
C ILE A 161 2.73 -10.55 7.87
N LYS A 162 2.06 -9.40 7.90
CA LYS A 162 0.65 -9.26 7.48
C LYS A 162 0.59 -9.24 5.96
N VAL A 163 0.12 -10.34 5.36
CA VAL A 163 0.03 -10.47 3.90
C VAL A 163 -1.26 -9.89 3.35
N MET A 164 -2.37 -10.12 4.07
CA MET A 164 -3.68 -9.60 3.71
C MET A 164 -4.42 -9.12 4.95
N ARG A 165 -4.98 -7.91 4.88
CA ARG A 165 -5.75 -7.27 5.96
C ARG A 165 -7.12 -6.83 5.45
N ILE A 166 -8.09 -6.74 6.37
CA ILE A 166 -9.46 -6.29 6.02
C ILE A 166 -9.48 -4.87 5.42
N ALA A 167 -8.54 -4.02 5.80
CA ALA A 167 -8.38 -2.68 5.21
C ALA A 167 -8.20 -2.74 3.68
N GLU A 168 -7.51 -3.79 3.18
CA GLU A 168 -7.37 -3.99 1.74
C GLU A 168 -8.71 -4.30 1.07
N MET A 169 -9.58 -5.04 1.73
CA MET A 169 -10.90 -5.37 1.18
C MET A 169 -11.78 -4.12 1.02
N TYR A 170 -11.75 -3.22 1.99
CA TYR A 170 -12.45 -1.94 1.88
C TYR A 170 -11.89 -1.08 0.74
N LEU A 171 -10.57 -0.96 0.64
CA LEU A 171 -9.93 -0.15 -0.40
C LEU A 171 -10.07 -0.77 -1.80
N ALA A 172 -10.01 -2.11 -1.91
CA ALA A 172 -10.25 -2.82 -3.16
C ALA A 172 -11.72 -2.65 -3.61
N ARG A 173 -12.67 -2.82 -2.69
CA ARG A 173 -14.09 -2.63 -2.98
C ARG A 173 -14.40 -1.19 -3.37
N GLY A 174 -13.83 -0.23 -2.65
CA GLY A 174 -13.97 1.19 -2.95
C GLY A 174 -13.43 1.54 -4.35
N GLU A 175 -12.25 1.04 -4.70
CA GLU A 175 -11.68 1.25 -6.03
C GLU A 175 -12.55 0.62 -7.12
N ALA A 176 -12.93 -0.64 -6.97
CA ALA A 176 -13.75 -1.33 -7.96
C ALA A 176 -15.11 -0.66 -8.16
N ARG A 177 -15.75 -0.18 -7.09
CA ARG A 177 -16.99 0.60 -7.17
C ARG A 177 -16.80 1.92 -7.90
N ALA A 178 -15.71 2.65 -7.63
CA ALA A 178 -15.41 3.88 -8.37
C ALA A 178 -15.17 3.61 -9.86
N ARG A 179 -14.50 2.53 -10.22
CA ARG A 179 -14.30 2.12 -11.62
C ARG A 179 -15.61 1.76 -12.31
N LEU A 180 -16.47 0.97 -11.66
CA LEU A 180 -17.79 0.64 -12.17
C LEU A 180 -18.69 1.87 -12.30
N ALA A 181 -18.59 2.81 -11.35
CA ALA A 181 -19.33 4.08 -11.43
C ALA A 181 -18.96 4.88 -12.68
N VAL A 182 -17.68 4.88 -13.06
CA VAL A 182 -17.22 5.50 -14.33
C VAL A 182 -17.80 4.76 -15.52
N GLN A 183 -17.68 3.43 -15.55
CA GLN A 183 -18.08 2.62 -16.70
C GLN A 183 -19.60 2.68 -16.94
N ASN A 184 -20.38 2.69 -15.86
CA ASN A 184 -21.83 2.56 -15.92
C ASN A 184 -22.56 3.89 -15.67
N ASN A 185 -21.84 5.01 -15.46
CA ASN A 185 -22.40 6.30 -15.03
C ASN A 185 -23.30 6.18 -13.79
N ASP A 186 -22.89 5.36 -12.80
CA ASP A 186 -23.66 5.02 -11.61
C ASP A 186 -23.23 5.81 -10.38
N ALA A 187 -24.03 6.81 -10.02
CA ALA A 187 -23.80 7.63 -8.83
C ALA A 187 -23.90 6.85 -7.51
N SER A 188 -24.66 5.77 -7.46
CA SER A 188 -24.80 4.97 -6.25
C SER A 188 -23.53 4.20 -5.92
N SER A 189 -22.90 3.61 -6.91
CA SER A 189 -21.57 2.98 -6.79
C SER A 189 -20.50 3.96 -6.37
N LEU A 190 -20.56 5.20 -6.86
CA LEU A 190 -19.64 6.26 -6.46
C LEU A 190 -19.81 6.63 -4.99
N THR A 191 -21.04 6.77 -4.51
CA THR A 191 -21.36 7.02 -3.09
C THR A 191 -20.91 5.86 -2.20
N ALA A 192 -21.14 4.63 -2.64
CA ALA A 192 -20.69 3.45 -1.92
C ALA A 192 -19.16 3.32 -1.85
N SER A 193 -18.44 3.72 -2.91
CA SER A 193 -16.99 3.83 -2.93
C SER A 193 -16.49 4.84 -1.90
N LEU A 194 -17.10 6.03 -1.89
CA LEU A 194 -16.76 7.09 -0.93
C LEU A 194 -16.98 6.64 0.52
N THR A 195 -18.02 5.85 0.78
CA THR A 195 -18.29 5.29 2.10
C THR A 195 -17.15 4.37 2.56
N ASP A 196 -16.69 3.45 1.69
CA ASP A 196 -15.61 2.52 2.01
C ASP A 196 -14.30 3.26 2.34
N ILE A 197 -13.97 4.28 1.56
CA ILE A 197 -12.72 5.03 1.77
C ILE A 197 -12.77 5.90 3.03
N ASN A 198 -13.91 6.52 3.30
CA ASN A 198 -14.09 7.33 4.50
C ASN A 198 -14.09 6.49 5.77
N LEU A 199 -14.50 5.22 5.70
CA LEU A 199 -14.42 4.30 6.82
C LEU A 199 -12.94 4.07 7.22
N ILE A 200 -12.06 3.80 6.26
CA ILE A 200 -10.62 3.67 6.50
C ILE A 200 -10.07 4.97 7.08
N ARG A 201 -10.34 6.10 6.43
CA ARG A 201 -9.79 7.40 6.86
C ARG A 201 -10.20 7.77 8.28
N LYS A 202 -11.47 7.57 8.63
CA LYS A 202 -11.98 7.84 9.99
C LYS A 202 -11.31 6.98 11.05
N SER A 203 -10.96 5.74 10.72
CA SER A 203 -10.28 4.85 11.66
C SER A 203 -8.78 5.14 11.78
N ARG A 204 -8.22 6.01 10.94
CA ARG A 204 -6.78 6.33 10.90
C ARG A 204 -6.44 7.78 11.26
N ASP A 205 -7.38 8.68 11.09
CA ASP A 205 -7.12 10.10 11.22
C ASP A 205 -8.29 10.82 11.89
N THR A 206 -8.05 11.44 13.05
CA THR A 206 -9.09 12.16 13.80
C THR A 206 -9.62 13.37 13.04
N ALA A 207 -8.80 14.05 12.23
CA ALA A 207 -9.26 15.13 11.38
C ALA A 207 -10.18 14.63 10.25
N SER A 208 -10.04 13.38 9.82
CA SER A 208 -10.90 12.78 8.81
C SER A 208 -12.29 12.44 9.33
N SER A 209 -12.50 12.34 10.64
CA SER A 209 -13.82 12.20 11.24
C SER A 209 -14.66 13.48 11.10
N THR A 210 -14.00 14.64 11.14
CA THR A 210 -14.62 15.97 10.97
C THR A 210 -14.57 16.47 9.54
N ARG A 211 -13.65 15.93 8.72
CA ARG A 211 -13.47 16.29 7.31
C ARG A 211 -13.42 15.02 6.45
N PRO A 212 -14.52 14.27 6.35
CA PRO A 212 -14.60 13.18 5.37
C PRO A 212 -14.28 13.74 3.98
N PHE A 213 -13.86 12.91 3.04
CA PHE A 213 -13.90 13.32 1.64
C PHE A 213 -15.31 13.79 1.35
N ALA A 214 -15.41 15.05 0.99
CA ALA A 214 -16.70 15.69 0.91
C ALA A 214 -17.55 15.03 -0.16
N ALA A 215 -18.85 14.94 0.11
CA ALA A 215 -19.85 14.79 -0.92
C ALA A 215 -19.73 15.86 -2.03
N SER A 216 -18.99 16.94 -1.82
CA SER A 216 -18.59 17.89 -2.87
C SER A 216 -17.74 17.26 -3.99
N LEU A 217 -17.03 16.16 -3.73
CA LEU A 217 -16.55 15.32 -4.82
C LEU A 217 -17.70 14.69 -5.61
N LEU A 218 -18.91 14.65 -5.04
CA LEU A 218 -20.11 14.13 -5.65
C LEU A 218 -21.11 15.24 -6.07
N ALA A 219 -20.97 16.47 -5.57
CA ALA A 219 -22.08 17.45 -5.51
C ALA A 219 -22.18 18.43 -6.68
N THR A 220 -21.26 18.52 -7.63
CA THR A 220 -21.39 19.42 -8.78
C THR A 220 -21.16 18.70 -10.11
N PRO A 221 -22.04 18.85 -11.13
CA PRO A 221 -21.75 18.29 -12.42
C PRO A 221 -20.70 19.12 -13.17
N PRO A 222 -19.65 18.46 -13.60
CA PRO A 222 -19.61 18.02 -14.98
C PRO A 222 -19.42 16.50 -15.03
N THR A 223 -20.05 15.88 -16.00
CA THR A 223 -19.99 14.49 -16.43
C THR A 223 -19.22 13.52 -15.52
N GLY A 224 -19.84 12.43 -15.11
CA GLY A 224 -19.43 11.44 -14.09
C GLY A 224 -17.97 10.95 -14.10
N SER A 225 -17.23 11.15 -15.20
CA SER A 225 -15.85 10.72 -15.36
C SER A 225 -14.83 11.53 -14.52
N ILE A 226 -14.96 12.84 -14.38
CA ILE A 226 -13.97 13.69 -13.68
C ILE A 226 -13.98 13.45 -12.17
N ARG A 227 -15.16 13.21 -11.59
CA ARG A 227 -15.31 12.98 -10.15
C ARG A 227 -14.78 11.63 -9.73
N ALA A 228 -15.07 10.62 -10.51
CA ALA A 228 -14.58 9.29 -10.26
C ALA A 228 -13.06 9.23 -10.38
N THR A 229 -12.45 10.00 -11.30
CA THR A 229 -11.00 10.11 -11.40
C THR A 229 -10.39 10.73 -10.14
N ALA A 230 -10.95 11.83 -9.62
CA ALA A 230 -10.46 12.43 -8.38
C ALA A 230 -10.61 11.50 -7.16
N LEU A 231 -11.70 10.74 -7.11
CA LEU A 231 -11.89 9.72 -6.07
C LEU A 231 -10.89 8.58 -6.23
N LEU A 232 -10.65 8.08 -7.45
CA LEU A 232 -9.66 7.04 -7.73
C LEU A 232 -8.25 7.49 -7.33
N ASP A 233 -7.85 8.72 -7.67
CA ASP A 233 -6.57 9.28 -7.22
C ASP A 233 -6.48 9.29 -5.68
N SER A 234 -7.56 9.67 -5.02
CA SER A 234 -7.64 9.69 -3.56
C SER A 234 -7.54 8.28 -2.96
N ILE A 235 -8.14 7.28 -3.60
CA ILE A 235 -8.03 5.86 -3.20
C ILE A 235 -6.59 5.38 -3.33
N ILE A 236 -5.90 5.68 -4.41
CA ILE A 236 -4.51 5.28 -4.63
C ILE A 236 -3.57 5.95 -3.61
N VAL A 237 -3.83 7.21 -3.26
CA VAL A 237 -3.10 7.90 -2.17
C VAL A 237 -3.39 7.23 -0.82
N GLU A 238 -4.64 6.89 -0.54
CA GLU A 238 -5.01 6.24 0.72
C GLU A 238 -4.42 4.82 0.81
N ARG A 239 -4.41 4.05 -0.29
CA ARG A 239 -3.71 2.77 -0.38
C ARG A 239 -2.22 2.90 -0.09
N ARG A 240 -1.55 3.93 -0.63
CA ARG A 240 -0.14 4.21 -0.34
C ARG A 240 0.09 4.42 1.16
N LYS A 241 -0.76 5.21 1.81
CA LYS A 241 -0.68 5.50 3.25
C LYS A 241 -0.94 4.26 4.08
N GLU A 242 -1.96 3.48 3.72
CA GLU A 242 -2.38 2.31 4.47
C GLU A 242 -1.38 1.16 4.38
N PHE A 243 -0.89 0.88 3.17
CA PHE A 243 0.02 -0.25 2.91
C PHE A 243 1.48 0.17 2.79
N ALA A 244 1.83 1.33 3.35
CA ALA A 244 3.21 1.75 3.44
C ALA A 244 4.03 0.65 4.12
N LEU A 245 5.17 0.29 3.51
CA LEU A 245 6.09 -0.74 4.01
C LEU A 245 5.51 -2.18 4.07
N GLU A 246 4.41 -2.45 3.33
CA GLU A 246 3.83 -3.79 3.21
C GLU A 246 4.07 -4.41 1.80
N GLY A 247 4.96 -3.85 1.01
CA GLY A 247 5.35 -4.40 -0.30
C GLY A 247 4.34 -4.19 -1.43
N GLN A 248 3.20 -3.51 -1.20
CA GLN A 248 2.14 -3.40 -2.22
C GLN A 248 2.34 -2.26 -3.22
N ARG A 249 3.15 -1.25 -2.89
CA ARG A 249 3.19 0.00 -3.64
C ARG A 249 3.62 -0.15 -5.09
N ILE A 250 4.65 -0.94 -5.37
CA ILE A 250 5.13 -1.13 -6.75
C ILE A 250 4.06 -1.75 -7.64
N PHE A 251 3.27 -2.66 -7.10
CA PHE A 251 2.17 -3.29 -7.83
C PHE A 251 1.06 -2.29 -8.14
N ASP A 252 0.69 -1.44 -7.17
CA ASP A 252 -0.28 -0.38 -7.40
C ASP A 252 0.19 0.60 -8.50
N LEU A 253 1.46 1.01 -8.46
CA LEU A 253 2.03 1.89 -9.47
C LEU A 253 2.01 1.27 -10.87
N ASN A 254 2.38 0.00 -10.98
CA ASN A 254 2.45 -0.71 -12.25
C ASN A 254 1.05 -0.91 -12.87
N ARG A 255 0.08 -1.39 -12.08
CA ARG A 255 -1.28 -1.63 -12.58
C ARG A 255 -2.04 -0.34 -12.94
N THR A 256 -1.79 0.75 -12.19
CA THR A 256 -2.42 2.05 -12.48
C THR A 256 -1.62 2.91 -13.46
N LYS A 257 -0.46 2.42 -13.91
CA LYS A 257 0.46 3.16 -14.78
C LYS A 257 0.76 4.56 -14.25
N THR A 258 0.91 4.66 -12.91
CA THR A 258 1.17 5.93 -12.25
C THR A 258 2.65 6.25 -12.30
N SER A 259 3.01 7.37 -12.92
CA SER A 259 4.38 7.87 -12.93
C SER A 259 4.83 8.20 -11.50
N TYR A 260 6.09 7.91 -11.19
CA TYR A 260 6.66 8.22 -9.88
C TYR A 260 8.14 8.59 -10.00
N VAL A 261 8.62 9.30 -9.00
CA VAL A 261 10.04 9.66 -8.88
C VAL A 261 10.65 8.85 -7.75
N LYS A 262 11.77 8.21 -8.04
CA LYS A 262 12.63 7.61 -7.04
C LYS A 262 13.71 8.63 -6.67
N ILE A 263 13.66 9.16 -5.48
CA ILE A 263 14.66 10.08 -4.95
C ILE A 263 15.84 9.25 -4.43
N ASN A 264 17.06 9.72 -4.67
CA ASN A 264 18.26 9.12 -4.10
C ASN A 264 18.42 9.47 -2.61
N SER A 265 19.35 8.81 -1.93
CA SER A 265 19.64 9.02 -0.50
C SER A 265 20.08 10.46 -0.15
N ALA A 266 20.51 11.26 -1.13
CA ALA A 266 20.89 12.65 -0.93
C ALA A 266 19.70 13.63 -1.05
N GLY A 267 18.49 13.14 -1.21
CA GLY A 267 17.27 13.95 -1.24
C GLY A 267 17.10 14.85 -2.46
N ASN A 268 18.03 14.79 -3.41
CA ASN A 268 17.95 15.62 -4.60
C ASN A 268 17.28 14.89 -5.78
N ALA A 269 16.57 15.67 -6.57
CA ALA A 269 15.77 15.19 -7.71
C ALA A 269 16.60 14.70 -8.92
N ALA A 270 17.92 14.57 -8.80
CA ALA A 270 18.77 13.89 -9.81
C ALA A 270 18.40 12.41 -10.00
N SER A 271 17.36 12.02 -9.49
CA SER A 271 16.65 10.81 -9.32
C SER A 271 15.75 10.57 -10.47
N ARG A 272 15.69 9.32 -10.82
CA ARG A 272 15.04 8.85 -12.03
C ARG A 272 13.53 9.01 -11.94
N LEU A 273 12.98 9.85 -12.81
CA LEU A 273 11.57 9.86 -13.09
C LEU A 273 11.21 8.58 -13.85
N ILE A 274 10.37 7.76 -13.25
CA ILE A 274 9.75 6.63 -13.95
C ILE A 274 8.40 7.11 -14.47
N GLN A 275 8.35 7.36 -15.77
CA GLN A 275 7.16 7.84 -16.46
C GLN A 275 6.44 6.69 -17.15
N TYR A 276 5.15 6.63 -16.89
CA TYR A 276 4.23 5.86 -17.72
C TYR A 276 3.58 6.83 -18.72
N THR A 277 3.99 6.78 -19.98
CA THR A 277 3.33 7.52 -21.04
C THR A 277 2.41 6.59 -21.83
N ALA A 278 1.41 7.16 -22.49
CA ALA A 278 0.40 6.37 -23.22
C ALA A 278 0.99 5.51 -24.35
N THR A 279 2.19 5.85 -24.86
CA THR A 279 2.79 5.23 -26.04
C THR A 279 4.14 4.56 -25.80
N THR A 280 4.92 5.05 -24.85
CA THR A 280 6.21 4.46 -24.49
C THR A 280 6.59 4.82 -23.06
N SER A 281 6.86 3.84 -22.24
CA SER A 281 7.41 4.07 -20.92
C SER A 281 8.92 4.01 -21.03
N THR A 282 9.60 5.13 -20.85
CA THR A 282 11.05 5.23 -20.96
C THR A 282 11.79 4.38 -19.92
N TYR A 283 11.12 3.91 -18.87
CA TYR A 283 11.71 3.12 -17.80
C TYR A 283 10.76 2.03 -17.24
N TYR A 284 9.73 1.66 -17.96
CA TYR A 284 8.77 0.63 -17.51
C TYR A 284 9.46 -0.71 -17.21
N TYR A 285 10.42 -1.10 -18.03
CA TYR A 285 11.20 -2.32 -17.83
C TYR A 285 11.89 -2.36 -16.45
N ARG A 286 12.24 -1.22 -15.88
CA ARG A 286 12.87 -1.15 -14.54
C ARG A 286 11.94 -1.46 -13.38
N THR A 287 10.67 -1.62 -13.64
CA THR A 287 9.68 -2.08 -12.67
C THR A 287 9.52 -3.61 -12.69
N ILE A 288 10.11 -4.25 -13.70
CA ILE A 288 10.19 -5.70 -13.84
C ILE A 288 11.57 -6.13 -13.31
N LEU A 289 11.61 -7.17 -12.52
CA LEU A 289 12.89 -7.67 -12.01
C LEU A 289 13.67 -8.38 -13.15
N PRO A 290 15.00 -8.21 -13.22
CA PRO A 290 15.82 -8.97 -14.16
C PRO A 290 15.77 -10.45 -13.82
N ILE A 291 15.85 -11.28 -14.86
CA ILE A 291 16.10 -12.72 -14.67
C ILE A 291 17.54 -12.85 -14.16
N PRO A 292 17.82 -13.66 -13.13
CA PRO A 292 19.17 -13.83 -12.62
C PRO A 292 20.12 -14.25 -13.76
N VAL A 293 21.28 -13.59 -13.82
CA VAL A 293 22.28 -13.81 -14.91
C VAL A 293 22.64 -15.28 -15.07
N THR A 294 22.77 -16.00 -13.96
CA THR A 294 23.06 -17.44 -13.97
C THR A 294 21.98 -18.27 -14.67
N GLN A 295 20.71 -17.84 -14.58
CA GLN A 295 19.62 -18.54 -15.25
C GLN A 295 19.66 -18.32 -16.76
N VAL A 296 19.94 -17.08 -17.18
CA VAL A 296 20.09 -16.75 -18.60
C VAL A 296 21.32 -17.47 -19.20
N GLN A 297 22.43 -17.53 -18.49
CA GLN A 297 23.66 -18.18 -18.94
C GLN A 297 23.49 -19.71 -19.07
N ASN A 298 22.73 -20.33 -18.18
CA ASN A 298 22.52 -21.77 -18.16
C ASN A 298 21.40 -22.25 -19.08
N ASN A 299 20.61 -21.35 -19.64
CA ASN A 299 19.51 -21.69 -20.53
C ASN A 299 19.55 -20.84 -21.82
N PRO A 300 20.09 -21.36 -22.92
CA PRO A 300 20.21 -20.63 -24.19
C PRO A 300 18.88 -20.17 -24.80
N LYS A 301 17.76 -20.72 -24.35
CA LYS A 301 16.42 -20.32 -24.79
C LYS A 301 15.80 -19.20 -23.93
N MET A 302 16.47 -18.81 -22.83
CA MET A 302 15.98 -17.79 -21.94
C MET A 302 16.46 -16.42 -22.43
N VAL A 303 15.51 -15.55 -22.69
CA VAL A 303 15.78 -14.18 -23.09
C VAL A 303 15.56 -13.27 -21.88
N GLN A 304 16.52 -12.41 -21.60
CA GLN A 304 16.43 -11.42 -20.52
C GLN A 304 15.27 -10.46 -20.76
N ASN A 305 14.68 -9.97 -19.69
CA ASN A 305 13.70 -8.90 -19.75
C ASN A 305 14.31 -7.66 -20.41
N GLU A 306 13.49 -6.94 -21.17
CA GLU A 306 13.91 -5.73 -21.87
C GLU A 306 14.58 -4.72 -20.92
N GLY A 307 15.73 -4.21 -21.33
CA GLY A 307 16.46 -3.17 -20.57
C GLY A 307 17.49 -3.66 -19.55
N PHE A 308 17.75 -4.98 -19.50
CA PHE A 308 18.79 -5.61 -18.66
C PHE A 308 19.84 -6.34 -19.47
#